data_fcad6b66f1dfb1df6f50bd69299be682
#
_entry.id   fcad6b66f1dfb1df6f50bd69299be682
#
_cell.length_a   1.000
_cell.length_b   1.000
_cell.length_c   1.000
_cell.angle_alpha   90.00
_cell.angle_beta   90.00
_cell.angle_gamma   90.00
#
_symmetry.space_group_name_H-M   'P 1'
#
loop_
_entity.id
_entity.type
_entity.pdbx_description
1 polymer ?
#
loop_
_entity_poly.entity_id
_entity_poly.type
_entity_poly.pdbx_seq_one_letter_code
_entity_poly.pdbx_strand_id
1 'polypeptide(L)'
;MKKIRRSVLLFGLMLGILSACGKQGEKVGTEAQGTTSAVREGTTEASTEKGTEEAEKPEKQVIEGTVSNTIDMTKYEKGKKIRLWVPLPHDSEYQTVDGIEYDAGNTSSVISGDDWGNQMLYVEWDENAEPADRVVTIHFDVKREEVLRPELKEEDTEALPEEVKKYLEPSKNLPLNDQVKAKAMEVTEGKTKDLEKARAIYDWVIANMNRNEDVKGCGEGDVCALLDTTMSGKCTDINSMFVALCRASGIPAREHFGIRINAEDITKNQHCWAEFYLKGTGWVSADPADVLKAVLKNNWTKEQEETKEKQEYYWGNLDAERIILSDGRDLKLNPAQAGEALNDFGYPYAEVDGQKLDNYTPDQFVYSYSFVKKNE
;
A
#
# COMPACT_ATOMS: atom_id res chain seq x y z
N MET A 1 -25.96 -23.00 -28.13
CA MET A 1 -26.60 -23.78 -27.04
C MET A 1 -25.47 -24.28 -26.14
N LYS A 2 -25.15 -23.59 -25.08
CA LYS A 2 -24.21 -24.06 -24.01
C LYS A 2 -25.00 -24.08 -22.71
N LYS A 3 -25.09 -25.25 -22.11
CA LYS A 3 -25.83 -25.52 -20.88
C LYS A 3 -25.09 -24.98 -19.66
N ILE A 4 -25.74 -24.08 -18.94
CA ILE A 4 -25.30 -23.60 -17.63
C ILE A 4 -25.82 -24.58 -16.57
N ARG A 5 -24.94 -25.16 -15.78
CA ARG A 5 -25.29 -25.96 -14.60
C ARG A 5 -25.40 -25.02 -13.39
N ARG A 6 -26.60 -24.90 -12.84
CA ARG A 6 -26.87 -24.29 -11.56
C ARG A 6 -26.59 -25.31 -10.46
N SER A 7 -25.68 -25.01 -9.53
CA SER A 7 -25.53 -25.72 -8.26
C SER A 7 -26.20 -24.94 -7.16
N VAL A 8 -27.19 -25.59 -6.52
CA VAL A 8 -27.88 -25.09 -5.33
C VAL A 8 -27.10 -25.60 -4.11
N LEU A 9 -26.63 -24.71 -3.25
CA LEU A 9 -26.10 -25.06 -1.95
C LEU A 9 -27.17 -24.85 -0.88
N LEU A 10 -27.50 -25.95 -0.17
CA LEU A 10 -28.36 -25.96 1.02
C LEU A 10 -27.56 -25.46 2.23
N PHE A 11 -28.16 -24.52 2.95
CA PHE A 11 -27.73 -24.11 4.30
C PHE A 11 -28.27 -25.11 5.33
N GLY A 12 -27.36 -25.72 6.07
CA GLY A 12 -27.67 -26.49 7.29
C GLY A 12 -27.35 -25.68 8.53
N LEU A 13 -28.37 -25.34 9.28
CA LEU A 13 -28.32 -24.70 10.59
C LEU A 13 -27.97 -25.77 11.63
N MET A 14 -26.95 -25.58 12.46
CA MET A 14 -26.78 -26.35 13.71
C MET A 14 -26.59 -25.41 14.89
N LEU A 15 -27.61 -25.44 15.75
CA LEU A 15 -27.60 -24.95 17.13
C LEU A 15 -26.90 -25.99 18.02
N GLY A 16 -26.23 -25.54 19.04
CA GLY A 16 -25.83 -26.43 20.12
C GLY A 16 -24.91 -25.78 21.14
N ILE A 17 -25.48 -25.18 22.14
CA ILE A 17 -25.53 -25.48 23.57
C ILE A 17 -24.24 -25.20 24.37
N LEU A 18 -24.36 -24.22 25.23
CA LEU A 18 -23.54 -23.89 26.42
C LEU A 18 -23.41 -25.07 27.40
N SER A 19 -22.25 -25.20 28.04
CA SER A 19 -22.21 -25.62 29.45
C SER A 19 -20.98 -25.04 30.16
N ALA A 20 -21.23 -24.54 31.33
CA ALA A 20 -20.35 -23.79 32.20
C ALA A 20 -19.80 -24.66 33.36
N CYS A 21 -18.89 -24.07 34.13
CA CYS A 21 -18.40 -24.40 35.49
C CYS A 21 -17.31 -25.48 35.57
N GLY A 22 -16.25 -25.20 36.30
CA GLY A 22 -16.00 -24.74 37.62
C GLY A 22 -14.56 -24.97 38.07
N LYS A 23 -14.07 -24.01 38.71
CA LYS A 23 -13.28 -23.85 39.94
C LYS A 23 -12.22 -24.87 40.42
N GLN A 24 -11.04 -24.27 40.69
CA GLN A 24 -10.30 -24.21 41.98
C GLN A 24 -9.36 -25.36 42.41
N GLY A 25 -8.17 -24.89 42.87
CA GLY A 25 -7.39 -25.47 43.99
C GLY A 25 -5.88 -25.51 43.70
N GLU A 26 -5.12 -24.57 44.09
CA GLU A 26 -4.21 -24.40 45.26
C GLU A 26 -3.44 -25.67 45.69
N LYS A 27 -2.13 -25.60 45.77
CA LYS A 27 -1.11 -25.32 46.79
C LYS A 27 0.18 -26.10 46.58
N VAL A 28 1.32 -25.43 46.56
CA VAL A 28 2.36 -25.31 47.62
C VAL A 28 3.26 -26.53 47.92
N GLY A 29 4.56 -26.24 47.93
CA GLY A 29 5.56 -26.86 48.83
C GLY A 29 6.75 -27.52 48.10
N THR A 30 7.83 -26.92 48.16
CA THR A 30 8.98 -26.75 49.07
C THR A 30 10.10 -27.77 48.92
N GLU A 31 11.31 -27.22 48.75
CA GLU A 31 12.62 -27.62 49.30
C GLU A 31 13.25 -28.98 48.88
N ALA A 32 14.48 -29.15 48.72
CA ALA A 32 15.78 -28.51 48.87
C ALA A 32 16.86 -29.59 48.91
N GLN A 33 18.10 -29.19 48.74
CA GLN A 33 19.35 -29.91 49.10
C GLN A 33 19.78 -31.04 48.16
N GLY A 34 20.93 -31.03 47.51
CA GLY A 34 22.27 -30.62 47.90
C GLY A 34 23.14 -31.85 48.00
N THR A 35 24.18 -31.97 47.22
CA THR A 35 25.48 -32.44 47.73
C THR A 35 26.55 -32.49 46.62
N THR A 36 27.66 -32.01 46.91
CA THR A 36 29.00 -31.92 46.35
C THR A 36 29.68 -33.27 46.02
N SER A 37 30.66 -33.17 45.09
CA SER A 37 31.99 -33.75 44.99
C SER A 37 32.23 -34.49 43.66
N ALA A 38 33.29 -34.40 42.94
CA ALA A 38 34.66 -34.03 43.07
C ALA A 38 35.34 -34.15 41.68
N VAL A 39 36.32 -33.36 41.50
CA VAL A 39 37.36 -33.22 40.48
C VAL A 39 37.87 -34.56 39.88
N ARG A 40 38.05 -34.57 38.54
CA ARG A 40 39.19 -35.21 37.88
C ARG A 40 39.54 -34.47 36.59
N GLU A 41 40.78 -33.97 36.53
CA GLU A 41 41.48 -33.44 35.36
C GLU A 41 41.62 -34.49 34.26
N GLY A 42 41.42 -34.08 33.02
CA GLY A 42 41.78 -34.82 31.84
C GLY A 42 41.90 -33.85 30.67
N THR A 43 43.12 -33.39 30.44
CA THR A 43 43.54 -32.60 29.27
C THR A 43 43.35 -33.42 27.99
N THR A 44 42.55 -32.89 27.07
CA THR A 44 42.64 -33.25 25.65
C THR A 44 42.36 -31.96 24.86
N GLU A 45 43.33 -31.51 24.10
CA GLU A 45 43.21 -30.46 23.10
C GLU A 45 42.23 -30.89 22.05
N ALA A 46 41.11 -30.18 21.92
CA ALA A 46 40.21 -30.26 20.78
C ALA A 46 40.18 -28.90 20.09
N SER A 47 40.68 -28.89 18.88
CA SER A 47 40.61 -27.84 17.92
C SER A 47 39.17 -27.36 17.78
N THR A 48 38.89 -26.09 18.22
CA THR A 48 37.63 -25.42 17.95
C THR A 48 37.67 -24.93 16.53
N GLU A 49 37.05 -25.65 15.61
CA GLU A 49 36.50 -25.07 14.40
C GLU A 49 35.38 -24.11 14.84
N LYS A 50 35.65 -22.81 14.69
CA LYS A 50 34.60 -21.78 14.71
C LYS A 50 33.72 -22.00 13.47
N GLY A 51 32.66 -22.75 13.64
CA GLY A 51 31.52 -22.68 12.75
C GLY A 51 30.98 -21.23 12.84
N THR A 52 31.13 -20.50 11.77
CA THR A 52 30.33 -19.28 11.55
C THR A 52 28.89 -19.75 11.44
N GLU A 53 28.10 -19.55 12.50
CA GLU A 53 26.64 -19.56 12.39
C GLU A 53 26.29 -18.47 11.38
N GLU A 54 25.95 -18.85 10.16
CA GLU A 54 25.20 -17.98 9.27
C GLU A 54 23.89 -17.67 10.01
N ALA A 55 23.71 -16.44 10.43
CA ALA A 55 22.44 -15.97 10.98
C ALA A 55 21.34 -16.30 9.96
N GLU A 56 20.39 -17.15 10.34
CA GLU A 56 19.23 -17.48 9.51
C GLU A 56 18.59 -16.16 9.07
N LYS A 57 18.51 -15.95 7.76
CA LYS A 57 17.79 -14.80 7.21
C LYS A 57 16.34 -14.90 7.65
N PRO A 58 15.75 -13.82 8.16
CA PRO A 58 14.34 -13.85 8.55
C PRO A 58 13.51 -14.34 7.35
N GLU A 59 12.60 -15.27 7.61
CA GLU A 59 11.70 -15.83 6.60
C GLU A 59 10.78 -14.71 6.12
N LYS A 60 10.80 -14.43 4.81
CA LYS A 60 9.97 -13.39 4.21
C LYS A 60 8.50 -13.81 4.21
N GLN A 61 7.61 -12.91 4.60
CA GLN A 61 6.19 -13.14 4.44
C GLN A 61 5.82 -13.12 2.94
N VAL A 62 5.03 -14.10 2.52
CA VAL A 62 4.43 -14.17 1.18
C VAL A 62 2.93 -14.30 1.32
N ILE A 63 2.18 -13.49 0.59
CA ILE A 63 0.72 -13.55 0.54
C ILE A 63 0.31 -13.83 -0.90
N GLU A 64 -0.46 -14.90 -1.08
CA GLU A 64 -1.06 -15.27 -2.36
C GLU A 64 -2.59 -15.34 -2.22
N GLY A 65 -3.30 -14.93 -3.25
CA GLY A 65 -4.76 -14.99 -3.25
C GLY A 65 -5.37 -14.37 -4.48
N THR A 66 -6.71 -14.42 -4.51
CA THR A 66 -7.52 -13.85 -5.59
C THR A 66 -8.21 -12.58 -5.10
N VAL A 67 -8.04 -11.50 -5.84
CA VAL A 67 -8.80 -10.26 -5.66
C VAL A 67 -9.98 -10.27 -6.63
N SER A 68 -11.14 -9.87 -6.12
CA SER A 68 -12.33 -9.63 -6.92
C SER A 68 -12.78 -8.18 -6.75
N ASN A 69 -13.09 -7.52 -7.85
CA ASN A 69 -13.63 -6.17 -7.87
C ASN A 69 -14.94 -6.16 -8.64
N THR A 70 -15.99 -5.57 -8.06
CA THR A 70 -17.28 -5.38 -8.71
C THR A 70 -17.65 -3.92 -8.70
N ILE A 71 -18.02 -3.38 -9.86
CA ILE A 71 -18.51 -2.01 -10.03
C ILE A 71 -19.95 -2.08 -10.53
N ASP A 72 -20.87 -1.42 -9.82
CA ASP A 72 -22.29 -1.39 -10.10
C ASP A 72 -22.75 0.03 -10.47
N MET A 73 -23.13 0.21 -11.74
CA MET A 73 -23.64 1.45 -12.29
C MET A 73 -25.12 1.32 -12.69
N THR A 74 -25.84 0.28 -12.23
CA THR A 74 -27.24 -0.02 -12.59
C THR A 74 -28.22 1.06 -12.17
N LYS A 75 -27.88 1.88 -11.19
CA LYS A 75 -28.70 3.00 -10.71
C LYS A 75 -28.92 4.11 -11.75
N TYR A 76 -28.06 4.22 -12.75
CA TYR A 76 -28.17 5.23 -13.77
C TYR A 76 -29.17 4.79 -14.85
N GLU A 77 -30.16 5.65 -15.10
CA GLU A 77 -31.24 5.36 -16.04
C GLU A 77 -30.74 5.24 -17.49
N LYS A 78 -31.53 4.57 -18.31
CA LYS A 78 -31.34 4.56 -19.78
C LYS A 78 -31.31 5.99 -20.32
N GLY A 79 -30.54 6.25 -21.36
CA GLY A 79 -30.32 7.58 -21.90
C GLY A 79 -29.05 8.27 -21.34
N LYS A 80 -28.32 7.61 -20.42
CA LYS A 80 -27.06 8.10 -19.89
C LYS A 80 -25.87 7.39 -20.53
N LYS A 81 -24.90 8.19 -21.01
CA LYS A 81 -23.59 7.68 -21.41
C LYS A 81 -22.69 7.58 -20.17
N ILE A 82 -22.13 6.41 -19.93
CA ILE A 82 -21.23 6.15 -18.79
C ILE A 82 -19.88 5.69 -19.30
N ARG A 83 -18.83 6.26 -18.75
CA ARG A 83 -17.45 5.86 -18.97
C ARG A 83 -16.81 5.48 -17.65
N LEU A 84 -16.17 4.33 -17.60
CA LEU A 84 -15.56 3.78 -16.41
C LEU A 84 -14.10 3.39 -16.71
N TRP A 85 -13.20 3.76 -15.82
CA TRP A 85 -11.81 3.28 -15.81
C TRP A 85 -11.53 2.63 -14.45
N VAL A 86 -11.01 1.42 -14.49
CA VAL A 86 -10.65 0.67 -13.29
C VAL A 86 -9.14 0.43 -13.32
N PRO A 87 -8.38 0.85 -12.29
CA PRO A 87 -6.97 0.54 -12.22
C PRO A 87 -6.78 -0.96 -12.10
N LEU A 88 -5.86 -1.50 -12.88
CA LEU A 88 -5.45 -2.91 -12.85
C LEU A 88 -4.05 -3.02 -12.27
N PRO A 89 -3.80 -4.02 -11.43
CA PRO A 89 -2.46 -4.25 -10.92
C PRO A 89 -1.51 -4.67 -12.02
N HIS A 90 -0.22 -4.47 -11.79
CA HIS A 90 0.85 -4.90 -12.70
C HIS A 90 1.99 -5.56 -11.92
N ASP A 91 2.85 -6.26 -12.61
CA ASP A 91 4.03 -6.88 -12.01
C ASP A 91 5.02 -5.83 -11.50
N SER A 92 5.69 -6.16 -10.41
CA SER A 92 6.80 -5.38 -9.87
C SER A 92 7.86 -6.32 -9.29
N GLU A 93 8.94 -5.79 -8.72
CA GLU A 93 10.00 -6.61 -8.10
C GLU A 93 9.47 -7.58 -7.02
N TYR A 94 8.40 -7.20 -6.30
CA TYR A 94 7.83 -7.95 -5.18
C TYR A 94 6.36 -8.30 -5.35
N GLN A 95 5.82 -8.13 -6.55
CA GLN A 95 4.43 -8.41 -6.88
C GLN A 95 4.34 -9.12 -8.22
N THR A 96 3.67 -10.26 -8.23
CA THR A 96 3.29 -10.95 -9.47
C THR A 96 1.78 -10.97 -9.60
N VAL A 97 1.28 -10.71 -10.78
CA VAL A 97 -0.16 -10.67 -11.10
C VAL A 97 -0.44 -11.62 -12.25
N ASP A 98 -1.37 -12.53 -12.03
CA ASP A 98 -1.78 -13.52 -13.01
C ASP A 98 -3.30 -13.51 -13.24
N GLY A 99 -3.73 -13.98 -14.41
CA GLY A 99 -5.11 -14.33 -14.68
C GLY A 99 -6.09 -13.15 -14.55
N ILE A 100 -5.73 -11.94 -15.04
CA ILE A 100 -6.68 -10.83 -15.07
C ILE A 100 -7.83 -11.20 -16.03
N GLU A 101 -9.00 -11.45 -15.45
CA GLU A 101 -10.23 -11.74 -16.16
C GLU A 101 -11.30 -10.71 -15.78
N TYR A 102 -12.12 -10.32 -16.74
CA TYR A 102 -13.23 -9.41 -16.49
C TYR A 102 -14.47 -9.78 -17.27
N ASP A 103 -15.63 -9.43 -16.73
CA ASP A 103 -16.92 -9.45 -17.39
C ASP A 103 -17.54 -8.05 -17.33
N ALA A 104 -17.74 -7.45 -18.50
CA ALA A 104 -18.42 -6.17 -18.70
C ALA A 104 -19.70 -6.34 -19.54
N GLY A 105 -20.22 -7.57 -19.65
CA GLY A 105 -21.37 -7.89 -20.47
C GLY A 105 -21.12 -7.69 -21.98
N ASN A 106 -22.11 -7.18 -22.69
CA ASN A 106 -22.04 -6.93 -24.13
C ASN A 106 -21.61 -5.50 -24.48
N THR A 107 -20.88 -4.83 -23.60
CA THR A 107 -20.50 -3.43 -23.82
C THR A 107 -19.06 -3.31 -24.35
N SER A 108 -18.72 -2.10 -24.82
CA SER A 108 -17.37 -1.80 -25.29
C SER A 108 -16.42 -1.76 -24.12
N SER A 109 -15.39 -2.60 -24.15
CA SER A 109 -14.38 -2.65 -23.10
C SER A 109 -12.98 -2.97 -23.68
N VAL A 110 -11.96 -2.39 -23.07
CA VAL A 110 -10.55 -2.60 -23.49
C VAL A 110 -9.60 -2.40 -22.32
N ILE A 111 -8.57 -3.24 -22.24
CA ILE A 111 -7.43 -2.98 -21.37
C ILE A 111 -6.45 -2.08 -22.11
N SER A 112 -6.04 -1.00 -21.47
CA SER A 112 -5.11 -0.01 -22.02
C SER A 112 -4.09 0.39 -20.96
N GLY A 113 -3.09 1.17 -21.37
CA GLY A 113 -2.06 1.69 -20.49
C GLY A 113 -1.84 3.19 -20.64
N ASP A 114 -1.08 3.79 -19.74
CA ASP A 114 -0.68 5.18 -19.74
C ASP A 114 0.86 5.35 -19.82
N ASP A 115 1.33 6.60 -19.82
CA ASP A 115 2.76 6.94 -19.91
C ASP A 115 3.56 6.58 -18.65
N TRP A 116 2.89 6.25 -17.53
CA TRP A 116 3.51 5.81 -16.30
C TRP A 116 3.71 4.29 -16.24
N GLY A 117 3.10 3.55 -17.18
CA GLY A 117 3.11 2.09 -17.22
C GLY A 117 1.93 1.47 -16.46
N ASN A 118 0.98 2.29 -16.00
CA ASN A 118 -0.24 1.78 -15.40
C ASN A 118 -1.08 1.05 -16.43
N GLN A 119 -1.81 0.02 -15.96
CA GLN A 119 -2.83 -0.66 -16.73
C GLN A 119 -4.21 -0.30 -16.20
N MET A 120 -5.19 -0.25 -17.09
CA MET A 120 -6.58 0.04 -16.73
C MET A 120 -7.56 -0.69 -17.62
N LEU A 121 -8.67 -1.13 -17.04
CA LEU A 121 -9.84 -1.56 -17.81
C LEU A 121 -10.70 -0.33 -18.08
N TYR A 122 -10.91 -0.03 -19.36
CA TYR A 122 -11.90 0.96 -19.80
C TYR A 122 -13.19 0.27 -20.22
N VAL A 123 -14.30 0.80 -19.77
CA VAL A 123 -15.66 0.34 -20.15
C VAL A 123 -16.51 1.53 -20.50
N GLU A 124 -17.26 1.44 -21.61
CA GLU A 124 -18.18 2.49 -22.05
C GLU A 124 -19.56 1.91 -22.33
N TRP A 125 -20.58 2.45 -21.66
CA TRP A 125 -21.98 2.22 -21.95
C TRP A 125 -22.57 3.44 -22.65
N ASP A 126 -23.15 3.23 -23.84
CA ASP A 126 -23.85 4.27 -24.57
C ASP A 126 -25.26 4.55 -23.96
N GLU A 127 -25.96 5.52 -24.51
CA GLU A 127 -27.29 5.94 -24.05
C GLU A 127 -28.35 4.85 -24.21
N ASN A 128 -28.09 3.83 -25.04
CA ASN A 128 -29.05 2.73 -25.32
C ASN A 128 -28.83 1.54 -24.39
N ALA A 129 -27.70 1.49 -23.67
CA ALA A 129 -27.42 0.39 -22.78
C ALA A 129 -28.48 0.29 -21.65
N GLU A 130 -28.98 -0.93 -21.43
CA GLU A 130 -29.92 -1.16 -20.35
C GLU A 130 -29.22 -1.02 -18.98
N PRO A 131 -29.87 -0.38 -18.01
CA PRO A 131 -29.25 -0.22 -16.67
C PRO A 131 -28.82 -1.54 -16.06
N ALA A 132 -29.55 -2.62 -16.24
CA ALA A 132 -29.22 -3.93 -15.69
C ALA A 132 -27.90 -4.53 -16.22
N ASP A 133 -27.41 -4.06 -17.37
CA ASP A 133 -26.18 -4.53 -18.00
C ASP A 133 -24.94 -3.71 -17.55
N ARG A 134 -25.14 -2.72 -16.67
CA ARG A 134 -24.09 -1.78 -16.22
C ARG A 134 -23.37 -2.27 -14.98
N VAL A 135 -22.90 -3.52 -15.03
CA VAL A 135 -22.09 -4.13 -13.99
C VAL A 135 -20.77 -4.63 -14.59
N VAL A 136 -19.68 -4.37 -13.92
CA VAL A 136 -18.36 -4.91 -14.26
C VAL A 136 -17.85 -5.74 -13.10
N THR A 137 -17.36 -6.94 -13.41
CA THR A 137 -16.62 -7.77 -12.45
C THR A 137 -15.23 -8.03 -12.99
N ILE A 138 -14.24 -7.96 -12.10
CA ILE A 138 -12.83 -8.21 -12.42
C ILE A 138 -12.28 -9.17 -11.37
N HIS A 139 -11.49 -10.14 -11.82
CA HIS A 139 -10.78 -11.08 -10.97
C HIS A 139 -9.32 -11.16 -11.41
N PHE A 140 -8.43 -11.27 -10.45
CA PHE A 140 -7.01 -11.55 -10.72
C PHE A 140 -6.38 -12.25 -9.52
N ASP A 141 -5.39 -13.07 -9.80
CA ASP A 141 -4.54 -13.66 -8.79
C ASP A 141 -3.34 -12.76 -8.53
N VAL A 142 -2.94 -12.68 -7.27
CA VAL A 142 -1.78 -11.90 -6.86
C VAL A 142 -0.91 -12.71 -5.91
N LYS A 143 0.41 -12.60 -6.11
CA LYS A 143 1.42 -12.99 -5.15
C LYS A 143 2.21 -11.76 -4.74
N ARG A 144 2.26 -11.49 -3.46
CA ARG A 144 3.00 -10.36 -2.89
C ARG A 144 4.02 -10.85 -1.88
N GLU A 145 5.27 -10.43 -2.03
CA GLU A 145 6.35 -10.73 -1.12
C GLU A 145 6.65 -9.52 -0.22
N GLU A 146 7.00 -9.79 1.02
CA GLU A 146 7.55 -8.79 1.94
C GLU A 146 8.87 -8.25 1.40
N VAL A 147 9.04 -6.95 1.48
CA VAL A 147 10.31 -6.29 1.16
C VAL A 147 11.13 -6.20 2.42
N LEU A 148 12.29 -6.85 2.45
CA LEU A 148 13.25 -6.75 3.54
C LEU A 148 14.58 -6.24 2.97
N ARG A 149 15.04 -5.09 3.47
CA ARG A 149 16.30 -4.45 3.10
C ARG A 149 17.15 -4.20 4.35
N PRO A 150 17.92 -5.18 4.79
CA PRO A 150 18.70 -5.09 6.04
C PRO A 150 19.82 -4.07 5.97
N GLU A 151 20.29 -3.74 4.76
CA GLU A 151 21.34 -2.76 4.55
C GLU A 151 20.99 -1.82 3.39
N LEU A 152 21.13 -0.53 3.60
CA LEU A 152 21.03 0.50 2.58
C LEU A 152 22.44 1.03 2.27
N LYS A 153 22.85 0.91 1.01
CA LYS A 153 24.18 1.35 0.54
C LYS A 153 24.00 2.51 -0.41
N GLU A 154 24.73 3.59 -0.13
CA GLU A 154 24.80 4.74 -1.02
C GLU A 154 26.15 4.76 -1.74
N GLU A 155 26.12 4.81 -3.07
CA GLU A 155 27.31 4.95 -3.90
C GLU A 155 27.30 6.29 -4.62
N ASP A 156 28.29 7.12 -4.35
CA ASP A 156 28.37 8.49 -4.89
C ASP A 156 28.85 8.57 -6.36
N THR A 157 29.24 7.43 -6.95
CA THR A 157 30.00 7.40 -8.20
C THR A 157 29.15 7.29 -9.47
N GLU A 158 27.86 6.92 -9.35
CA GLU A 158 26.98 6.71 -10.49
C GLU A 158 26.07 7.90 -10.76
N ALA A 159 25.88 8.23 -12.06
CA ALA A 159 24.83 9.13 -12.47
C ALA A 159 23.47 8.48 -12.25
N LEU A 160 22.44 9.29 -11.97
CA LEU A 160 21.06 8.78 -11.92
C LEU A 160 20.67 8.20 -13.28
N PRO A 161 20.07 6.99 -13.32
CA PRO A 161 19.48 6.42 -14.53
C PRO A 161 18.45 7.38 -15.14
N GLU A 162 18.36 7.41 -16.46
CA GLU A 162 17.48 8.36 -17.16
C GLU A 162 16.01 8.18 -16.79
N GLU A 163 15.57 6.92 -16.67
CA GLU A 163 14.22 6.54 -16.27
C GLU A 163 13.83 6.96 -14.85
N VAL A 164 14.82 7.20 -13.99
CA VAL A 164 14.59 7.64 -12.59
C VAL A 164 14.42 9.16 -12.50
N LYS A 165 14.97 9.92 -13.46
CA LYS A 165 14.96 11.39 -13.42
C LYS A 165 13.55 12.00 -13.45
N LYS A 166 12.58 11.35 -14.07
CA LYS A 166 11.17 11.80 -14.05
C LYS A 166 10.59 11.92 -12.64
N TYR A 167 11.15 11.20 -11.69
CA TYR A 167 10.73 11.23 -10.27
C TYR A 167 11.36 12.36 -9.45
N LEU A 168 12.07 13.27 -10.10
CA LEU A 168 12.48 14.58 -9.57
C LEU A 168 11.53 15.70 -10.00
N GLU A 169 10.62 15.44 -10.94
CA GLU A 169 9.73 16.45 -11.49
C GLU A 169 8.58 16.79 -10.51
N PRO A 170 8.10 18.04 -10.50
CA PRO A 170 6.93 18.42 -9.73
C PRO A 170 5.64 17.80 -10.30
N SER A 171 4.60 17.79 -9.50
CA SER A 171 3.23 17.59 -9.93
C SER A 171 2.32 18.68 -9.34
N LYS A 172 1.05 18.71 -9.74
CA LYS A 172 0.09 19.76 -9.31
C LYS A 172 0.05 19.85 -7.77
N ASN A 173 -0.08 18.73 -7.08
CA ASN A 173 -0.20 18.69 -5.62
C ASN A 173 1.16 18.57 -4.89
N LEU A 174 2.25 18.27 -5.62
CA LEU A 174 3.61 18.27 -5.11
C LEU A 174 4.47 19.30 -5.89
N PRO A 175 4.18 20.59 -5.78
CA PRO A 175 4.98 21.61 -6.44
C PRO A 175 6.33 21.74 -5.75
N LEU A 176 7.40 21.95 -6.52
CA LEU A 176 8.74 22.21 -6.00
C LEU A 176 9.00 23.73 -5.95
N ASN A 177 8.07 24.46 -5.33
CA ASN A 177 8.13 25.91 -5.15
C ASN A 177 9.08 26.29 -3.99
N ASP A 178 9.22 27.59 -3.76
CA ASP A 178 10.13 28.12 -2.74
C ASP A 178 9.76 27.66 -1.32
N GLN A 179 8.47 27.49 -1.00
CA GLN A 179 8.00 27.02 0.29
C GLN A 179 8.47 25.57 0.55
N VAL A 180 8.24 24.67 -0.41
CA VAL A 180 8.64 23.25 -0.31
C VAL A 180 10.17 23.14 -0.28
N LYS A 181 10.87 23.89 -1.13
CA LYS A 181 12.35 23.92 -1.13
C LYS A 181 12.93 24.44 0.17
N ALA A 182 12.36 25.52 0.73
CA ALA A 182 12.80 26.05 2.01
C ALA A 182 12.61 25.05 3.14
N LYS A 183 11.48 24.34 3.17
CA LYS A 183 11.25 23.28 4.16
C LYS A 183 12.21 22.10 3.98
N ALA A 184 12.45 21.68 2.75
CA ALA A 184 13.41 20.62 2.46
C ALA A 184 14.82 20.99 2.93
N MET A 185 15.28 22.23 2.67
CA MET A 185 16.58 22.72 3.14
C MET A 185 16.67 22.77 4.67
N GLU A 186 15.61 23.23 5.36
CA GLU A 186 15.53 23.24 6.82
C GLU A 186 15.67 21.84 7.39
N VAL A 187 14.91 20.87 6.87
CA VAL A 187 14.89 19.49 7.37
C VAL A 187 16.19 18.76 7.11
N THR A 188 16.86 19.07 6.01
CA THR A 188 18.11 18.40 5.60
C THR A 188 19.38 19.19 5.96
N GLU A 189 19.27 20.21 6.82
CA GLU A 189 20.39 21.05 7.21
C GLU A 189 21.57 20.19 7.74
N GLY A 190 22.75 20.46 7.21
CA GLY A 190 23.99 19.74 7.58
C GLY A 190 24.11 18.32 7.02
N LYS A 191 23.13 17.81 6.25
CA LYS A 191 23.18 16.50 5.59
C LYS A 191 23.77 16.64 4.19
N THR A 192 24.69 15.76 3.84
CA THR A 192 25.35 15.77 2.54
C THR A 192 24.96 14.58 1.68
N LYS A 193 24.71 13.42 2.29
CA LYS A 193 24.35 12.18 1.63
C LYS A 193 22.84 12.06 1.43
N ASP A 194 22.41 11.49 0.32
CA ASP A 194 21.01 11.33 0.00
C ASP A 194 20.29 10.41 0.98
N LEU A 195 20.95 9.36 1.47
CA LEU A 195 20.41 8.48 2.52
C LEU A 195 20.15 9.26 3.84
N GLU A 196 21.10 10.12 4.25
CA GLU A 196 20.95 10.94 5.45
C GLU A 196 19.83 11.98 5.31
N LYS A 197 19.70 12.61 4.12
CA LYS A 197 18.62 13.55 3.83
C LYS A 197 17.25 12.86 3.84
N ALA A 198 17.14 11.73 3.13
CA ALA A 198 15.89 10.96 3.08
C ALA A 198 15.46 10.48 4.47
N ARG A 199 16.41 10.03 5.31
CA ARG A 199 16.14 9.64 6.70
C ARG A 199 15.69 10.84 7.53
N ALA A 200 16.34 11.98 7.42
CA ALA A 200 15.94 13.19 8.14
C ALA A 200 14.52 13.65 7.74
N ILE A 201 14.19 13.57 6.47
CA ILE A 201 12.84 13.86 5.96
C ILE A 201 11.80 12.88 6.52
N TYR A 202 12.11 11.58 6.50
CA TYR A 202 11.24 10.53 7.03
C TYR A 202 10.94 10.75 8.52
N ASP A 203 11.97 10.95 9.31
CA ASP A 203 11.86 11.21 10.75
C ASP A 203 11.10 12.52 11.03
N TRP A 204 11.34 13.57 10.22
CA TRP A 204 10.64 14.83 10.34
C TRP A 204 9.14 14.70 10.03
N VAL A 205 8.77 13.96 9.00
CA VAL A 205 7.37 13.70 8.64
C VAL A 205 6.66 12.99 9.80
N ILE A 206 7.23 11.94 10.36
CA ILE A 206 6.65 11.22 11.50
C ILE A 206 6.53 12.13 12.73
N ALA A 207 7.56 12.94 13.01
CA ALA A 207 7.56 13.83 14.16
C ALA A 207 6.51 14.96 14.06
N ASN A 208 6.29 15.51 12.87
CA ASN A 208 5.52 16.73 12.69
C ASN A 208 4.11 16.53 12.11
N MET A 209 3.86 15.45 11.36
CA MET A 209 2.52 15.15 10.83
C MET A 209 1.71 14.27 11.77
N ASN A 210 0.38 14.30 11.61
CA ASN A 210 -0.55 13.45 12.34
C ASN A 210 -1.51 12.74 11.39
N ARG A 211 -1.93 11.53 11.77
CA ARG A 211 -3.00 10.83 11.08
C ARG A 211 -4.35 11.45 11.45
N ASN A 212 -5.20 11.71 10.43
CA ASN A 212 -6.56 12.23 10.58
C ASN A 212 -7.54 11.35 9.79
N GLU A 213 -8.39 10.60 10.49
CA GLU A 213 -9.35 9.69 9.85
C GLU A 213 -10.59 10.40 9.26
N ASP A 214 -10.79 11.69 9.54
CA ASP A 214 -11.89 12.48 8.97
C ASP A 214 -11.62 12.90 7.52
N VAL A 215 -10.36 12.77 7.06
CA VAL A 215 -10.00 13.05 5.67
C VAL A 215 -10.68 12.05 4.74
N LYS A 216 -11.23 12.55 3.63
CA LYS A 216 -11.91 11.75 2.63
C LYS A 216 -10.93 10.86 1.84
N GLY A 217 -11.30 9.60 1.61
CA GLY A 217 -10.45 8.63 0.90
C GLY A 217 -9.09 8.45 1.56
N CYS A 218 -8.03 8.54 0.77
CA CYS A 218 -6.63 8.50 1.22
C CYS A 218 -5.99 9.88 1.42
N GLY A 219 -6.74 10.96 1.20
CA GLY A 219 -6.25 12.34 1.13
C GLY A 219 -5.83 12.74 -0.28
N GLU A 220 -5.48 14.00 -0.47
CA GLU A 220 -5.11 14.55 -1.78
C GLU A 220 -3.61 14.80 -1.93
N GLY A 221 -2.89 14.92 -0.81
CA GLY A 221 -1.46 15.17 -0.81
C GLY A 221 -1.08 16.54 -1.35
N ASP A 222 -1.92 17.58 -1.14
CA ASP A 222 -1.57 18.96 -1.43
C ASP A 222 -0.55 19.46 -0.39
N VAL A 223 0.73 19.37 -0.75
CA VAL A 223 1.84 19.63 0.17
C VAL A 223 1.86 21.08 0.63
N CYS A 224 1.49 22.05 -0.20
CA CYS A 224 1.45 23.45 0.20
C CYS A 224 0.33 23.69 1.22
N ALA A 225 -0.88 23.18 0.95
CA ALA A 225 -1.99 23.27 1.90
C ALA A 225 -1.66 22.60 3.24
N LEU A 226 -0.96 21.45 3.22
CA LEU A 226 -0.52 20.76 4.43
C LEU A 226 0.50 21.58 5.24
N LEU A 227 1.48 22.20 4.58
CA LEU A 227 2.47 23.07 5.24
C LEU A 227 1.85 24.33 5.85
N ASP A 228 0.77 24.83 5.25
CA ASP A 228 0.06 26.03 5.71
C ASP A 228 -0.98 25.76 6.82
N THR A 229 -1.24 24.48 7.14
CA THR A 229 -2.29 24.09 8.08
C THR A 229 -1.76 23.19 9.22
N THR A 230 -2.55 22.22 9.64
CA THR A 230 -2.24 21.36 10.79
C THR A 230 -1.27 20.22 10.48
N MET A 231 -0.80 20.08 9.25
CA MET A 231 0.00 18.93 8.80
C MET A 231 -0.61 17.60 9.25
N SER A 232 -1.91 17.43 8.96
CA SER A 232 -2.69 16.29 9.39
C SER A 232 -3.45 15.71 8.22
N GLY A 233 -3.39 14.40 8.04
CA GLY A 233 -4.03 13.77 6.89
C GLY A 233 -4.00 12.24 6.90
N LYS A 234 -4.31 11.65 5.75
CA LYS A 234 -4.20 10.20 5.54
C LYS A 234 -2.93 9.81 4.78
N CYS A 235 -2.92 8.61 4.24
CA CYS A 235 -1.70 8.05 3.64
C CYS A 235 -1.17 8.88 2.48
N THR A 236 -2.04 9.37 1.58
CA THR A 236 -1.60 10.23 0.47
C THR A 236 -1.00 11.54 0.98
N ASP A 237 -1.62 12.18 1.97
CA ASP A 237 -1.12 13.45 2.54
C ASP A 237 0.26 13.29 3.18
N ILE A 238 0.43 12.22 3.96
CA ILE A 238 1.66 11.95 4.72
C ILE A 238 2.80 11.53 3.77
N ASN A 239 2.53 10.60 2.84
CA ASN A 239 3.55 10.11 1.91
C ASN A 239 3.93 11.17 0.87
N SER A 240 2.98 12.01 0.42
CA SER A 240 3.27 13.14 -0.48
C SER A 240 4.23 14.15 0.14
N MET A 241 4.10 14.43 1.43
CA MET A 241 5.04 15.30 2.14
C MET A 241 6.46 14.72 2.07
N PHE A 242 6.62 13.44 2.35
CA PHE A 242 7.92 12.77 2.23
C PHE A 242 8.47 12.86 0.81
N VAL A 243 7.66 12.51 -0.20
CA VAL A 243 8.07 12.51 -1.61
C VAL A 243 8.45 13.91 -2.08
N ALA A 244 7.65 14.94 -1.76
CA ALA A 244 7.92 16.32 -2.17
C ALA A 244 9.23 16.85 -1.56
N LEU A 245 9.47 16.61 -0.28
CA LEU A 245 10.71 17.03 0.39
C LEU A 245 11.94 16.26 -0.13
N CYS A 246 11.82 14.97 -0.46
CA CYS A 246 12.87 14.22 -1.13
C CYS A 246 13.20 14.81 -2.50
N ARG A 247 12.18 15.04 -3.35
CA ARG A 247 12.36 15.65 -4.69
C ARG A 247 12.99 17.05 -4.59
N ALA A 248 12.54 17.87 -3.65
CA ALA A 248 13.09 19.20 -3.41
C ALA A 248 14.56 19.15 -2.91
N SER A 249 14.98 18.04 -2.31
CA SER A 249 16.36 17.77 -1.88
C SER A 249 17.23 17.11 -2.96
N GLY A 250 16.69 16.90 -4.18
CA GLY A 250 17.39 16.25 -5.29
C GLY A 250 17.35 14.72 -5.27
N ILE A 251 16.53 14.12 -4.41
CA ILE A 251 16.36 12.68 -4.29
C ILE A 251 15.12 12.25 -5.07
N PRO A 252 15.25 11.40 -6.12
CA PRO A 252 14.09 10.90 -6.84
C PRO A 252 13.19 10.12 -5.89
N ALA A 253 11.89 10.42 -5.89
CA ALA A 253 10.93 9.76 -5.03
C ALA A 253 9.57 9.61 -5.72
N ARG A 254 8.85 8.54 -5.38
CA ARG A 254 7.55 8.20 -5.98
C ARG A 254 6.57 7.68 -4.93
N GLU A 255 5.31 7.61 -5.33
CA GLU A 255 4.23 6.97 -4.57
C GLU A 255 3.64 5.84 -5.39
N HIS A 256 3.31 4.76 -4.72
CA HIS A 256 2.46 3.70 -5.22
C HIS A 256 1.06 3.87 -4.63
N PHE A 257 0.04 3.77 -5.47
CA PHE A 257 -1.36 3.77 -5.08
C PHE A 257 -1.91 2.37 -5.22
N GLY A 258 -2.47 1.84 -4.14
CA GLY A 258 -2.85 0.45 -4.10
C GLY A 258 -3.92 0.14 -3.08
N ILE A 259 -4.02 -1.12 -2.71
CA ILE A 259 -5.01 -1.61 -1.77
C ILE A 259 -4.38 -2.67 -0.84
N ARG A 260 -4.79 -2.69 0.43
CA ARG A 260 -4.37 -3.72 1.37
C ARG A 260 -5.20 -4.98 1.22
N ILE A 261 -4.51 -6.13 1.25
CA ILE A 261 -5.07 -7.48 1.12
C ILE A 261 -5.05 -8.23 2.46
N ASN A 262 -5.47 -7.55 3.53
CA ASN A 262 -5.39 -8.05 4.90
C ASN A 262 -6.75 -8.38 5.54
N ALA A 263 -7.80 -8.48 4.74
CA ALA A 263 -9.15 -8.86 5.12
C ALA A 263 -9.90 -9.48 3.92
N GLU A 264 -11.06 -10.09 4.15
CA GLU A 264 -11.92 -10.58 3.09
C GLU A 264 -12.62 -9.43 2.33
N ASP A 265 -13.23 -8.49 3.05
CA ASP A 265 -13.73 -7.22 2.46
C ASP A 265 -12.63 -6.15 2.56
N ILE A 266 -12.09 -5.79 1.41
CA ILE A 266 -11.04 -4.78 1.29
C ILE A 266 -11.52 -3.51 0.57
N THR A 267 -12.82 -3.32 0.44
CA THR A 267 -13.45 -2.19 -0.30
C THR A 267 -12.95 -0.82 0.16
N LYS A 268 -12.60 -0.68 1.44
CA LYS A 268 -12.12 0.58 2.06
C LYS A 268 -10.64 0.54 2.45
N ASN A 269 -9.90 -0.41 1.91
CA ASN A 269 -8.52 -0.67 2.30
C ASN A 269 -7.49 -0.05 1.33
N GLN A 270 -7.89 0.93 0.53
CA GLN A 270 -6.94 1.68 -0.30
C GLN A 270 -5.83 2.27 0.57
N HIS A 271 -4.63 2.17 0.06
CA HIS A 271 -3.43 2.63 0.74
C HIS A 271 -2.36 3.03 -0.29
N CYS A 272 -1.61 4.07 0.02
CA CYS A 272 -0.42 4.44 -0.73
C CYS A 272 0.81 4.38 0.17
N TRP A 273 1.97 4.22 -0.43
CA TRP A 273 3.26 4.30 0.24
C TRP A 273 4.29 4.95 -0.66
N ALA A 274 5.39 5.37 -0.10
CA ALA A 274 6.44 6.04 -0.84
C ALA A 274 7.65 5.14 -1.07
N GLU A 275 8.42 5.51 -2.09
CA GLU A 275 9.78 5.03 -2.33
C GLU A 275 10.68 6.21 -2.69
N PHE A 276 11.94 6.13 -2.30
CA PHE A 276 13.00 7.01 -2.77
C PHE A 276 14.10 6.21 -3.45
N TYR A 277 14.78 6.82 -4.40
CA TYR A 277 15.86 6.16 -5.12
C TYR A 277 17.20 6.47 -4.49
N LEU A 278 17.93 5.44 -4.10
CA LEU A 278 19.27 5.53 -3.53
C LEU A 278 20.25 4.89 -4.51
N LYS A 279 21.23 5.67 -4.97
CA LYS A 279 22.31 5.13 -5.82
C LYS A 279 23.07 4.04 -5.08
N GLY A 280 23.30 2.91 -5.73
CA GLY A 280 23.90 1.71 -5.13
C GLY A 280 22.91 0.72 -4.52
N THR A 281 21.66 1.15 -4.21
CA THR A 281 20.60 0.28 -3.67
C THR A 281 19.42 0.14 -4.64
N GLY A 282 19.08 1.22 -5.37
CA GLY A 282 17.86 1.29 -6.16
C GLY A 282 16.69 1.91 -5.38
N TRP A 283 15.45 1.49 -5.68
CA TRP A 283 14.26 1.96 -4.99
C TRP A 283 14.18 1.41 -3.56
N VAL A 284 13.98 2.29 -2.60
CA VAL A 284 13.89 2.00 -1.17
C VAL A 284 12.51 2.41 -0.68
N SER A 285 11.78 1.49 -0.11
CA SER A 285 10.44 1.75 0.43
C SER A 285 10.49 2.59 1.70
N ALA A 286 9.52 3.48 1.86
CA ALA A 286 9.29 4.27 3.08
C ALA A 286 7.80 4.49 3.28
N ASP A 287 7.27 4.15 4.46
CA ASP A 287 5.85 4.34 4.77
C ASP A 287 5.63 5.03 6.12
N PRO A 288 5.90 6.35 6.21
CA PRO A 288 5.62 7.12 7.42
C PRO A 288 4.12 7.14 7.77
N ALA A 289 3.24 6.94 6.77
CA ALA A 289 1.80 6.92 7.01
C ALA A 289 1.33 5.72 7.83
N ASP A 290 1.94 4.55 7.65
CA ASP A 290 1.60 3.37 8.45
C ASP A 290 2.16 3.46 9.87
N VAL A 291 3.31 4.12 10.06
CA VAL A 291 3.80 4.45 11.41
C VAL A 291 2.76 5.31 12.15
N LEU A 292 2.32 6.42 11.53
CA LEU A 292 1.34 7.33 12.14
C LEU A 292 -0.05 6.69 12.30
N LYS A 293 -0.42 5.76 11.42
CA LYS A 293 -1.64 4.96 11.56
C LYS A 293 -1.55 4.04 12.77
N ALA A 294 -0.41 3.41 13.00
CA ALA A 294 -0.19 2.57 14.19
C ALA A 294 -0.21 3.40 15.47
N VAL A 295 0.41 4.58 15.48
CA VAL A 295 0.36 5.54 16.60
C VAL A 295 -1.09 5.86 16.97
N LEU A 296 -1.90 6.27 16.00
CA LEU A 296 -3.30 6.62 16.24
C LEU A 296 -4.12 5.39 16.71
N LYS A 297 -4.01 4.27 16.00
CA LYS A 297 -4.82 3.07 16.26
C LYS A 297 -4.57 2.49 17.66
N ASN A 298 -3.34 2.56 18.14
CA ASN A 298 -2.93 1.96 19.41
C ASN A 298 -2.83 2.98 20.55
N ASN A 299 -3.17 4.25 20.31
CA ASN A 299 -2.97 5.37 21.25
C ASN A 299 -1.53 5.46 21.77
N TRP A 300 -0.56 5.20 20.90
CA TRP A 300 0.86 5.36 21.22
C TRP A 300 1.27 6.83 21.16
N THR A 301 2.40 7.15 21.76
CA THR A 301 3.11 8.40 21.48
C THR A 301 4.19 8.16 20.44
N LYS A 302 4.69 9.23 19.82
CA LYS A 302 5.75 9.13 18.80
C LYS A 302 7.08 8.71 19.39
N GLU A 303 7.26 8.87 20.70
CA GLU A 303 8.48 8.57 21.45
C GLU A 303 8.52 7.14 22.00
N GLN A 304 7.40 6.42 21.99
CA GLN A 304 7.32 5.05 22.49
C GLN A 304 8.15 4.07 21.66
N GLU A 305 8.63 3.02 22.30
CA GLU A 305 9.47 2.00 21.66
C GLU A 305 8.74 1.30 20.51
N GLU A 306 7.47 0.96 20.69
CA GLU A 306 6.65 0.32 19.65
C GLU A 306 6.50 1.21 18.41
N THR A 307 6.45 2.53 18.59
CA THR A 307 6.45 3.47 17.47
C THR A 307 7.79 3.48 16.75
N LYS A 308 8.89 3.46 17.49
CA LYS A 308 10.25 3.41 16.92
C LYS A 308 10.50 2.11 16.19
N GLU A 309 10.06 0.97 16.73
CA GLU A 309 10.12 -0.31 16.04
C GLU A 309 9.39 -0.27 14.70
N LYS A 310 8.17 0.32 14.65
CA LYS A 310 7.43 0.52 13.41
C LYS A 310 8.13 1.50 12.47
N GLN A 311 8.72 2.56 13.00
CA GLN A 311 9.49 3.54 12.24
C GLN A 311 10.71 2.90 11.60
N GLU A 312 11.47 2.07 12.33
CA GLU A 312 12.62 1.35 11.78
C GLU A 312 12.18 0.27 10.77
N TYR A 313 11.08 -0.44 11.03
CA TYR A 313 10.57 -1.42 10.08
C TYR A 313 10.20 -0.78 8.74
N TYR A 314 9.39 0.29 8.74
CA TYR A 314 8.96 0.95 7.51
C TYR A 314 10.01 1.88 6.87
N TRP A 315 11.23 1.84 7.35
CA TRP A 315 12.40 2.42 6.73
C TRP A 315 13.17 1.36 5.94
N GLY A 316 12.86 1.21 4.67
CA GLY A 316 13.46 0.22 3.78
C GLY A 316 12.67 -1.08 3.64
N ASN A 317 11.83 -1.44 4.60
CA ASN A 317 11.01 -2.64 4.54
C ASN A 317 9.55 -2.31 4.25
N LEU A 318 8.81 -3.32 3.76
CA LEU A 318 7.39 -3.18 3.47
C LEU A 318 6.69 -4.54 3.60
N ASP A 319 5.59 -4.59 4.36
CA ASP A 319 4.82 -5.82 4.55
C ASP A 319 4.19 -6.33 3.23
N ALA A 320 3.86 -7.62 3.19
CA ALA A 320 3.23 -8.26 2.05
C ALA A 320 1.71 -8.00 1.94
N GLU A 321 1.12 -7.26 2.87
CA GLU A 321 -0.34 -7.04 2.94
C GLU A 321 -0.83 -5.93 2.00
N ARG A 322 -0.14 -5.63 0.90
CA ARG A 322 -0.51 -4.55 -0.03
C ARG A 322 -0.12 -4.86 -1.46
N ILE A 323 -0.94 -4.42 -2.39
CA ILE A 323 -0.68 -4.54 -3.84
C ILE A 323 -0.72 -3.18 -4.50
N ILE A 324 0.12 -3.01 -5.53
CA ILE A 324 0.16 -1.83 -6.39
C ILE A 324 -0.98 -1.94 -7.41
N LEU A 325 -1.75 -0.87 -7.56
CA LEU A 325 -2.74 -0.71 -8.62
C LEU A 325 -2.29 0.32 -9.65
N SER A 326 -1.61 1.40 -9.21
CA SER A 326 -1.10 2.42 -10.11
C SER A 326 0.04 3.22 -9.50
N ASP A 327 0.76 3.93 -10.37
CA ASP A 327 1.87 4.82 -10.08
C ASP A 327 1.64 6.19 -10.69
N GLY A 328 2.34 7.19 -10.16
CA GLY A 328 2.39 8.53 -10.75
C GLY A 328 1.26 9.45 -10.32
N ARG A 329 1.36 10.69 -10.79
CA ARG A 329 0.40 11.76 -10.55
C ARG A 329 0.13 12.53 -11.84
N ASP A 330 -0.91 13.37 -11.81
CA ASP A 330 -1.37 14.14 -12.96
C ASP A 330 -1.67 13.23 -14.18
N LEU A 331 -2.35 12.11 -13.91
CA LEU A 331 -2.55 11.01 -14.85
C LEU A 331 -3.60 11.35 -15.91
N LYS A 332 -3.28 11.07 -17.15
CA LYS A 332 -4.24 11.04 -18.26
C LYS A 332 -4.60 9.59 -18.54
N LEU A 333 -5.86 9.26 -18.34
CA LEU A 333 -6.37 7.92 -18.60
C LEU A 333 -6.43 7.62 -20.11
N ASN A 334 -6.53 6.37 -20.45
CA ASN A 334 -6.63 5.95 -21.86
C ASN A 334 -7.86 5.03 -22.07
N PRO A 335 -8.89 5.49 -22.83
CA PRO A 335 -9.04 6.82 -23.45
C PRO A 335 -9.07 7.95 -22.42
N ALA A 336 -8.72 9.18 -22.85
CA ALA A 336 -8.67 10.33 -21.96
C ALA A 336 -10.03 10.62 -21.32
N GLN A 337 -10.04 10.89 -20.02
CA GLN A 337 -11.20 11.38 -19.28
C GLN A 337 -11.61 12.80 -19.73
N ALA A 338 -12.84 13.20 -19.49
CA ALA A 338 -13.32 14.54 -19.80
C ALA A 338 -12.82 15.60 -18.80
N GLY A 339 -12.56 15.17 -17.56
CA GLY A 339 -12.08 16.04 -16.49
C GLY A 339 -10.57 16.34 -16.55
N GLU A 340 -10.06 16.98 -15.50
CA GLU A 340 -8.64 17.22 -15.32
C GLU A 340 -7.85 15.91 -15.17
N ALA A 341 -6.53 15.99 -15.31
CA ALA A 341 -5.63 14.88 -14.99
C ALA A 341 -5.86 14.41 -13.54
N LEU A 342 -5.81 13.09 -13.33
CA LEU A 342 -6.06 12.53 -12.00
C LEU A 342 -4.84 12.74 -11.11
N ASN A 343 -5.09 13.18 -9.88
CA ASN A 343 -4.06 13.29 -8.87
C ASN A 343 -3.45 11.92 -8.51
N ASP A 344 -4.28 10.88 -8.47
CA ASP A 344 -3.91 9.48 -8.27
C ASP A 344 -4.93 8.55 -8.95
N PHE A 345 -4.58 7.28 -9.09
CA PHE A 345 -5.49 6.28 -9.67
C PHE A 345 -5.54 5.01 -8.81
N GLY A 346 -5.65 5.19 -7.49
CA GLY A 346 -5.86 4.09 -6.53
C GLY A 346 -7.32 3.64 -6.41
N TYR A 347 -8.24 4.30 -7.10
CA TYR A 347 -9.69 4.06 -7.08
C TYR A 347 -10.23 3.95 -8.50
N PRO A 348 -11.33 3.18 -8.73
CA PRO A 348 -12.07 3.29 -9.98
C PRO A 348 -12.53 4.72 -10.23
N TYR A 349 -12.50 5.16 -11.49
CA TYR A 349 -12.92 6.47 -11.92
C TYR A 349 -14.07 6.34 -12.93
N ALA A 350 -15.12 7.13 -12.78
CA ALA A 350 -16.24 7.11 -13.69
C ALA A 350 -16.79 8.49 -14.02
N GLU A 351 -17.37 8.60 -15.20
CA GLU A 351 -18.08 9.77 -15.69
C GLU A 351 -19.47 9.37 -16.18
N VAL A 352 -20.46 10.21 -15.89
CA VAL A 352 -21.81 10.13 -16.46
C VAL A 352 -22.04 11.40 -17.26
N ASP A 353 -22.35 11.26 -18.56
CA ASP A 353 -22.52 12.38 -19.49
C ASP A 353 -21.33 13.38 -19.46
N GLY A 354 -20.10 12.85 -19.25
CA GLY A 354 -18.87 13.64 -19.15
C GLY A 354 -18.64 14.34 -17.81
N GLN A 355 -19.49 14.08 -16.81
CA GLN A 355 -19.30 14.61 -15.45
C GLN A 355 -18.72 13.53 -14.55
N LYS A 356 -17.59 13.86 -13.88
CA LYS A 356 -16.94 13.00 -12.89
C LYS A 356 -17.90 12.63 -11.76
N LEU A 357 -17.94 11.37 -11.41
CA LEU A 357 -18.61 10.91 -10.19
C LEU A 357 -17.69 11.01 -8.98
N ASP A 358 -18.27 11.26 -7.81
CA ASP A 358 -17.57 11.16 -6.54
C ASP A 358 -17.50 9.70 -6.09
N ASN A 359 -16.33 9.10 -6.25
CA ASN A 359 -16.06 7.70 -5.90
C ASN A 359 -16.09 7.42 -4.38
N TYR A 360 -16.16 8.45 -3.54
CA TYR A 360 -16.32 8.31 -2.09
C TYR A 360 -17.78 8.40 -1.62
N THR A 361 -18.70 8.68 -2.53
CA THR A 361 -20.13 8.80 -2.22
C THR A 361 -20.86 7.55 -2.74
N PRO A 362 -21.23 6.59 -1.87
CA PRO A 362 -21.87 5.32 -2.29
C PRO A 362 -23.17 5.51 -3.08
N ASP A 363 -23.84 6.65 -2.88
CA ASP A 363 -25.05 6.98 -3.67
C ASP A 363 -24.73 7.44 -5.11
N GLN A 364 -23.49 7.75 -5.43
CA GLN A 364 -23.08 8.11 -6.78
C GLN A 364 -22.34 6.99 -7.46
N PHE A 365 -21.43 6.31 -6.76
CA PHE A 365 -20.57 5.32 -7.32
C PHE A 365 -20.44 4.10 -6.38
N VAL A 366 -20.95 2.95 -6.84
CA VAL A 366 -20.91 1.70 -6.06
C VAL A 366 -19.82 0.80 -6.60
N TYR A 367 -18.89 0.44 -5.77
CA TYR A 367 -17.89 -0.60 -6.05
C TYR A 367 -17.55 -1.39 -4.79
N SER A 368 -17.03 -2.59 -4.97
CA SER A 368 -16.55 -3.43 -3.87
C SER A 368 -15.28 -4.17 -4.29
N TYR A 369 -14.39 -4.39 -3.32
CA TYR A 369 -13.22 -5.23 -3.46
C TYR A 369 -13.26 -6.33 -2.40
N SER A 370 -12.93 -7.55 -2.79
CA SER A 370 -12.71 -8.65 -1.86
C SER A 370 -11.41 -9.37 -2.16
N PHE A 371 -10.84 -10.00 -1.14
CA PHE A 371 -9.63 -10.81 -1.25
C PHE A 371 -9.83 -12.16 -0.58
N VAL A 372 -9.50 -13.22 -1.30
CA VAL A 372 -9.52 -14.59 -0.79
C VAL A 372 -8.10 -15.13 -0.83
N LYS A 373 -7.49 -15.29 0.34
CA LYS A 373 -6.15 -15.86 0.47
C LYS A 373 -6.15 -17.31 0.02
N LYS A 374 -5.18 -17.69 -0.81
CA LYS A 374 -4.93 -19.11 -1.11
C LYS A 374 -4.44 -19.78 0.17
N ASN A 375 -5.12 -20.85 0.57
CA ASN A 375 -4.64 -21.70 1.68
C ASN A 375 -3.42 -22.48 1.19
N GLU A 376 -2.39 -22.54 2.01
CA GLU A 376 -1.22 -23.39 1.84
C GLU A 376 -1.61 -24.85 1.82
#